data_6735b3bd7a18f7ff5ebee7d1344d02bb
#
_entry.id   6735b3bd7a18f7ff5ebee7d1344d02bb
#
_cell.length_a   1.000
_cell.length_b   1.000
_cell.length_c   1.000
_cell.angle_alpha   90.00
_cell.angle_beta   90.00
_cell.angle_gamma   90.00
#
_symmetry.space_group_name_H-M   'P 1'
#
loop_
_entity.id
_entity.type
_entity.pdbx_description
1 polymer ?
#
loop_
_entity_poly.entity_id
_entity_poly.type
_entity_poly.pdbx_seq_one_letter_code
_entity_poly.pdbx_strand_id
1 'polypeptide(L)'
;GQEEATAAAPVYEADENAGKKNRFTETSKESMEEHMHQVGDSFNVPQSSLTAKVSKVELLDSPDAIDAAYALDPVKTDAEGKLLNNVIAYEKCGNGIDQLDEVVETKEVKEKILYIEVAYTNTSDQQTGDTMFQCGLLWAKETGDGYETVDVYAKDDVDYDSYYGQNYRISNVPLYYYNGKSAEEKNHLIRVQPGETRTVTLAFLVTEDELPYLYLDLFSGNDDYTQFSQSALLYGYVDIRQ
;
A
#
# COMPACT_ATOMS: atom_id res chain seq x y z
N GLY A 1 -23.56 -35.84 -49.49
CA GLY A 1 -22.53 -35.36 -48.61
C GLY A 1 -22.71 -33.87 -48.38
N GLN A 2 -23.09 -33.48 -47.14
CA GLN A 2 -23.03 -32.09 -46.72
C GLN A 2 -21.61 -31.83 -46.29
N GLU A 3 -20.90 -30.93 -46.98
CA GLU A 3 -19.64 -30.37 -46.49
C GLU A 3 -19.97 -29.50 -45.26
N GLU A 4 -19.54 -29.94 -44.08
CA GLU A 4 -19.49 -29.11 -42.92
C GLU A 4 -18.47 -27.96 -43.20
N ALA A 5 -18.99 -26.76 -43.31
CA ALA A 5 -18.17 -25.57 -43.36
C ALA A 5 -17.41 -25.45 -42.02
N THR A 6 -16.13 -25.76 -42.01
CA THR A 6 -15.25 -25.48 -40.88
C THR A 6 -15.22 -23.96 -40.66
N ALA A 7 -15.78 -23.52 -39.53
CA ALA A 7 -15.70 -22.12 -39.13
C ALA A 7 -14.19 -21.74 -39.04
N ALA A 8 -13.80 -20.65 -39.70
CA ALA A 8 -12.45 -20.12 -39.59
C ALA A 8 -12.14 -19.81 -38.13
N ALA A 9 -10.95 -20.23 -37.66
CA ALA A 9 -10.50 -19.90 -36.30
C ALA A 9 -10.53 -18.36 -36.13
N PRO A 10 -10.98 -17.86 -34.95
CA PRO A 10 -11.03 -16.43 -34.71
C PRO A 10 -9.61 -15.87 -34.85
N VAL A 11 -9.46 -14.84 -35.65
CA VAL A 11 -8.21 -14.09 -35.77
C VAL A 11 -8.21 -13.09 -34.62
N TYR A 12 -7.34 -13.29 -33.64
CA TYR A 12 -7.10 -12.32 -32.59
C TYR A 12 -6.12 -11.28 -33.12
N GLU A 13 -6.57 -10.04 -33.20
CA GLU A 13 -5.67 -8.92 -33.41
C GLU A 13 -4.86 -8.72 -32.12
N ALA A 14 -3.56 -8.52 -32.27
CA ALA A 14 -2.71 -8.18 -31.13
C ALA A 14 -3.19 -6.84 -30.53
N ASP A 15 -3.54 -6.84 -29.25
CA ASP A 15 -3.82 -5.61 -28.53
C ASP A 15 -2.51 -4.85 -28.39
N GLU A 16 -2.38 -3.69 -29.04
CA GLU A 16 -1.20 -2.83 -28.95
C GLU A 16 -0.93 -2.34 -27.53
N ASN A 17 -1.93 -2.45 -26.64
CA ASN A 17 -1.83 -2.12 -25.24
C ASN A 17 -1.67 -3.37 -24.33
N ALA A 18 -1.61 -4.57 -24.92
CA ALA A 18 -1.36 -5.78 -24.14
C ALA A 18 -0.03 -5.67 -23.40
N GLY A 19 -0.08 -5.83 -22.08
CA GLY A 19 1.09 -5.65 -21.21
C GLY A 19 1.40 -4.21 -20.80
N LYS A 20 0.81 -3.21 -21.43
CA LYS A 20 0.80 -1.85 -20.88
C LYS A 20 -0.17 -1.84 -19.71
N LYS A 21 0.35 -2.13 -18.53
CA LYS A 21 -0.43 -1.94 -17.32
C LYS A 21 -0.76 -0.44 -17.24
N ASN A 22 -2.01 -0.13 -16.97
CA ASN A 22 -2.40 1.21 -16.53
C ASN A 22 -1.82 1.41 -15.13
N ARG A 23 -0.48 1.58 -15.05
CA ARG A 23 0.27 1.57 -13.79
C ARG A 23 0.07 2.84 -13.00
N PHE A 24 -0.38 3.90 -13.68
CA PHE A 24 -0.44 5.23 -13.09
C PHE A 24 -1.82 5.80 -13.28
N THR A 25 -2.34 6.38 -12.21
CA THR A 25 -3.53 7.22 -12.24
C THR A 25 -3.16 8.63 -11.83
N GLU A 26 -3.92 9.58 -12.31
CA GLU A 26 -3.73 10.99 -12.03
C GLU A 26 -4.93 11.55 -11.28
N THR A 27 -4.69 12.53 -10.44
CA THR A 27 -5.73 13.36 -9.84
C THR A 27 -5.31 14.82 -9.83
N SER A 28 -6.28 15.73 -9.82
CA SER A 28 -5.99 17.14 -9.75
C SER A 28 -5.39 17.53 -8.39
N LYS A 29 -4.63 18.62 -8.38
CA LYS A 29 -4.09 19.19 -7.15
C LYS A 29 -5.21 19.55 -6.17
N GLU A 30 -6.28 20.17 -6.65
CA GLU A 30 -7.45 20.53 -5.86
C GLU A 30 -8.10 19.29 -5.22
N SER A 31 -8.36 18.23 -5.98
CA SER A 31 -8.98 16.99 -5.48
C SER A 31 -8.13 16.29 -4.42
N MET A 32 -6.81 16.27 -4.59
CA MET A 32 -5.91 15.65 -3.63
C MET A 32 -5.76 16.49 -2.37
N GLU A 33 -5.51 17.81 -2.52
CA GLU A 33 -5.23 18.70 -1.39
C GLU A 33 -6.47 19.03 -0.55
N GLU A 34 -7.66 18.97 -1.11
CA GLU A 34 -8.91 19.18 -0.39
C GLU A 34 -9.07 18.20 0.78
N HIS A 35 -8.56 17.00 0.63
CA HIS A 35 -8.69 15.91 1.59
C HIS A 35 -7.34 15.44 2.18
N MET A 36 -6.25 16.16 1.88
CA MET A 36 -4.94 15.81 2.40
C MET A 36 -4.76 16.32 3.82
N HIS A 37 -4.21 15.45 4.66
CA HIS A 37 -3.87 15.75 6.06
C HIS A 37 -2.38 15.59 6.28
N GLN A 38 -1.87 16.29 7.30
CA GLN A 38 -0.50 16.19 7.74
C GLN A 38 -0.38 15.36 9.03
N VAL A 39 0.80 14.82 9.30
CA VAL A 39 1.10 14.19 10.58
C VAL A 39 0.87 15.20 11.71
N GLY A 40 0.14 14.81 12.73
CA GLY A 40 -0.22 15.67 13.87
C GLY A 40 -1.55 16.42 13.72
N ASP A 41 -2.11 16.48 12.51
CA ASP A 41 -3.43 17.08 12.30
C ASP A 41 -4.55 16.14 12.75
N SER A 42 -5.52 16.69 13.47
CA SER A 42 -6.77 15.98 13.79
C SER A 42 -7.83 16.33 12.76
N PHE A 43 -8.49 15.34 12.24
CA PHE A 43 -9.55 15.53 11.25
C PHE A 43 -10.74 14.61 11.50
N ASN A 44 -11.91 15.03 11.05
CA ASN A 44 -13.12 14.23 11.20
C ASN A 44 -13.10 13.05 10.23
N VAL A 45 -13.43 11.87 10.74
CA VAL A 45 -13.70 10.70 9.90
C VAL A 45 -15.11 10.85 9.34
N PRO A 46 -15.30 10.96 8.01
CA PRO A 46 -16.60 11.14 7.41
C PRO A 46 -17.60 10.05 7.81
N GLN A 47 -18.87 10.41 8.00
CA GLN A 47 -19.97 9.51 8.37
C GLN A 47 -19.75 8.77 9.71
N SER A 48 -18.96 9.34 10.58
CA SER A 48 -18.62 8.75 11.88
C SER A 48 -18.52 9.86 12.94
N SER A 49 -18.58 9.45 14.20
CA SER A 49 -18.33 10.34 15.35
C SER A 49 -16.86 10.36 15.77
N LEU A 50 -15.97 9.81 14.95
CA LEU A 50 -14.54 9.73 15.22
C LEU A 50 -13.80 10.92 14.61
N THR A 51 -12.76 11.35 15.32
CA THR A 51 -11.63 12.07 14.74
C THR A 51 -10.44 11.12 14.64
N ALA A 52 -9.60 11.33 13.64
CA ALA A 52 -8.35 10.61 13.45
C ALA A 52 -7.17 11.57 13.46
N LYS A 53 -6.05 11.09 13.96
CA LYS A 53 -4.78 11.81 13.94
C LYS A 53 -3.64 10.79 13.79
N VAL A 54 -2.81 10.96 12.77
CA VAL A 54 -1.53 10.25 12.72
C VAL A 54 -0.59 10.94 13.71
N SER A 55 -0.39 10.30 14.85
CA SER A 55 0.34 10.90 15.99
C SER A 55 1.84 10.61 15.96
N LYS A 56 2.27 9.57 15.22
CA LYS A 56 3.67 9.17 15.13
C LYS A 56 3.95 8.50 13.79
N VAL A 57 5.06 8.87 13.19
CA VAL A 57 5.66 8.19 12.03
C VAL A 57 7.14 8.04 12.32
N GLU A 58 7.65 6.82 12.26
CA GLU A 58 9.03 6.48 12.57
C GLU A 58 9.57 5.46 11.60
N LEU A 59 10.85 5.59 11.23
CA LEU A 59 11.56 4.60 10.44
C LEU A 59 12.42 3.73 11.34
N LEU A 60 12.27 2.41 11.17
CA LEU A 60 13.00 1.41 11.94
C LEU A 60 13.88 0.56 11.03
N ASP A 61 15.07 0.21 11.49
CA ASP A 61 16.00 -0.70 10.83
C ASP A 61 15.82 -2.16 11.25
N SER A 62 15.00 -2.40 12.27
CA SER A 62 14.81 -3.68 12.91
C SER A 62 13.35 -3.85 13.34
N PRO A 63 12.80 -5.07 13.33
CA PRO A 63 11.48 -5.36 13.89
C PRO A 63 11.43 -5.44 15.41
N ASP A 64 12.52 -5.16 16.14
CA ASP A 64 12.59 -5.35 17.59
C ASP A 64 11.57 -4.53 18.39
N ALA A 65 11.16 -3.38 17.87
CA ALA A 65 10.14 -2.54 18.49
C ALA A 65 8.70 -3.04 18.25
N ILE A 66 8.53 -4.08 17.43
CA ILE A 66 7.24 -4.66 17.06
C ILE A 66 7.01 -5.91 17.88
N ASP A 67 5.88 -5.97 18.59
CA ASP A 67 5.50 -7.19 19.30
C ASP A 67 5.13 -8.28 18.27
N ALA A 68 5.92 -9.35 18.25
CA ALA A 68 5.73 -10.47 17.33
C ALA A 68 4.36 -11.14 17.45
N ALA A 69 3.68 -10.99 18.60
CA ALA A 69 2.32 -11.52 18.81
C ALA A 69 1.29 -10.87 17.87
N TYR A 70 1.54 -9.64 17.41
CA TYR A 70 0.64 -8.88 16.54
C TYR A 70 1.15 -8.77 15.10
N ALA A 71 2.30 -9.36 14.79
CA ALA A 71 2.81 -9.37 13.43
C ALA A 71 1.88 -10.21 12.53
N LEU A 72 1.50 -9.64 11.39
CA LEU A 72 0.72 -10.32 10.37
C LEU A 72 1.63 -11.15 9.47
N ASP A 73 2.78 -10.58 9.14
CA ASP A 73 3.79 -11.21 8.29
C ASP A 73 5.19 -11.03 8.88
N PRO A 74 6.02 -12.07 8.83
CA PRO A 74 7.40 -11.99 9.27
C PRO A 74 8.27 -11.26 8.24
N VAL A 75 9.33 -10.61 8.73
CA VAL A 75 10.39 -10.04 7.90
C VAL A 75 11.69 -10.79 8.16
N LYS A 76 12.59 -10.79 7.16
CA LYS A 76 13.90 -11.41 7.27
C LYS A 76 14.90 -10.42 7.86
N THR A 77 15.69 -10.91 8.80
CA THR A 77 16.72 -10.13 9.48
C THR A 77 18.06 -10.86 9.42
N ASP A 78 19.13 -10.11 9.62
CA ASP A 78 20.47 -10.66 9.82
C ASP A 78 20.67 -11.20 11.25
N ALA A 79 21.88 -11.66 11.56
CA ALA A 79 22.21 -12.21 12.87
C ALA A 79 22.09 -11.19 14.02
N GLU A 80 22.20 -9.90 13.73
CA GLU A 80 22.05 -8.78 14.68
C GLU A 80 20.59 -8.28 14.79
N GLY A 81 19.65 -8.90 14.07
CA GLY A 81 18.23 -8.52 14.09
C GLY A 81 17.88 -7.35 13.19
N LYS A 82 18.79 -6.90 12.32
CA LYS A 82 18.54 -5.84 11.36
C LYS A 82 17.89 -6.38 10.08
N LEU A 83 17.07 -5.57 9.44
CA LEU A 83 16.47 -5.91 8.16
C LEU A 83 17.56 -6.23 7.13
N LEU A 84 17.35 -7.33 6.42
CA LEU A 84 18.14 -7.63 5.23
C LEU A 84 17.78 -6.67 4.10
N ASN A 85 18.76 -6.34 3.27
CA ASN A 85 18.47 -5.70 2.00
C ASN A 85 17.58 -6.62 1.15
N ASN A 86 16.72 -6.03 0.34
CA ASN A 86 15.94 -6.76 -0.62
C ASN A 86 16.58 -6.68 -2.01
N VAL A 87 16.13 -7.51 -2.92
CA VAL A 87 16.56 -7.50 -4.31
C VAL A 87 15.34 -7.28 -5.18
N ILE A 88 15.42 -6.26 -6.03
CA ILE A 88 14.47 -6.07 -7.11
C ILE A 88 15.03 -6.81 -8.32
N ALA A 89 14.31 -7.79 -8.83
CA ALA A 89 14.64 -8.49 -10.04
C ALA A 89 13.82 -7.94 -11.20
N TYR A 90 14.49 -7.62 -12.29
CA TYR A 90 13.85 -7.25 -13.54
C TYR A 90 13.87 -8.46 -14.46
N GLU A 91 12.72 -8.84 -14.90
CA GLU A 91 12.50 -10.04 -15.71
C GLU A 91 11.98 -9.61 -17.07
N LYS A 92 12.69 -10.06 -18.11
CA LYS A 92 12.17 -9.94 -19.46
C LYS A 92 11.15 -11.04 -19.68
N CYS A 93 9.94 -10.66 -20.04
CA CYS A 93 8.86 -11.59 -20.25
C CYS A 93 9.12 -12.44 -21.50
N GLY A 94 8.91 -13.74 -21.36
CA GLY A 94 8.87 -14.67 -22.46
C GLY A 94 7.58 -14.52 -23.27
N ASN A 95 7.43 -15.35 -24.29
CA ASN A 95 6.25 -15.34 -25.14
C ASN A 95 5.14 -16.32 -24.71
N GLY A 96 5.38 -17.05 -23.60
CA GLY A 96 4.42 -18.05 -23.07
C GLY A 96 4.30 -19.33 -23.93
N ILE A 97 5.16 -19.52 -24.94
CA ILE A 97 5.14 -20.66 -25.85
C ILE A 97 6.44 -21.45 -25.76
N ASP A 98 7.53 -20.88 -26.21
CA ASP A 98 8.87 -21.50 -26.28
C ASP A 98 10.00 -20.61 -25.73
N GLN A 99 9.67 -19.40 -25.35
CA GLN A 99 10.58 -18.47 -24.66
C GLN A 99 10.12 -18.31 -23.22
N LEU A 100 11.00 -18.66 -22.30
CA LEU A 100 10.78 -18.47 -20.86
C LEU A 100 11.10 -17.04 -20.44
N ASP A 101 10.52 -16.64 -19.32
CA ASP A 101 10.88 -15.40 -18.65
C ASP A 101 12.35 -15.50 -18.17
N GLU A 102 13.08 -14.41 -18.26
CA GLU A 102 14.50 -14.35 -17.93
C GLU A 102 14.82 -13.13 -17.06
N VAL A 103 15.43 -13.38 -15.91
CA VAL A 103 15.98 -12.28 -15.09
C VAL A 103 17.19 -11.68 -15.79
N VAL A 104 17.07 -10.42 -16.18
CA VAL A 104 18.10 -9.72 -16.96
C VAL A 104 18.89 -8.71 -16.13
N GLU A 105 18.34 -8.27 -15.01
CA GLU A 105 18.95 -7.28 -14.13
C GLU A 105 18.45 -7.49 -12.70
N THR A 106 19.33 -7.25 -11.74
CA THR A 106 18.96 -7.18 -10.33
C THR A 106 19.46 -5.89 -9.71
N LYS A 107 18.71 -5.36 -8.77
CA LYS A 107 19.10 -4.18 -7.99
C LYS A 107 18.90 -4.47 -6.51
N GLU A 108 19.96 -4.32 -5.73
CA GLU A 108 19.87 -4.39 -4.28
C GLU A 108 19.30 -3.07 -3.74
N VAL A 109 18.32 -3.18 -2.84
CA VAL A 109 17.64 -2.04 -2.22
C VAL A 109 17.59 -2.20 -0.71
N LYS A 110 17.67 -1.08 -0.01
CA LYS A 110 17.55 -1.06 1.45
C LYS A 110 16.09 -1.00 1.87
N GLU A 111 15.76 -1.81 2.85
CA GLU A 111 14.43 -1.85 3.45
C GLU A 111 14.39 -1.07 4.75
N LYS A 112 13.21 -0.52 5.05
CA LYS A 112 12.85 0.10 6.31
C LYS A 112 11.50 -0.41 6.78
N ILE A 113 11.29 -0.42 8.08
CA ILE A 113 9.95 -0.53 8.64
C ILE A 113 9.43 0.87 8.88
N LEU A 114 8.32 1.19 8.26
CA LEU A 114 7.56 2.41 8.48
C LEU A 114 6.55 2.13 9.59
N TYR A 115 6.82 2.65 10.78
CA TYR A 115 6.02 2.46 11.98
C TYR A 115 5.11 3.69 12.18
N ILE A 116 3.81 3.45 12.33
CA ILE A 116 2.80 4.50 12.36
C ILE A 116 1.84 4.27 13.53
N GLU A 117 1.55 5.31 14.29
CA GLU A 117 0.48 5.34 15.27
C GLU A 117 -0.64 6.27 14.82
N VAL A 118 -1.87 5.77 14.84
CA VAL A 118 -3.08 6.54 14.52
C VAL A 118 -3.98 6.57 15.75
N ALA A 119 -4.30 7.76 16.22
CA ALA A 119 -5.21 7.98 17.33
C ALA A 119 -6.62 8.27 16.82
N TYR A 120 -7.59 7.46 17.24
CA TYR A 120 -9.00 7.65 16.97
C TYR A 120 -9.71 8.10 18.25
N THR A 121 -10.39 9.23 18.21
CA THR A 121 -11.13 9.79 19.35
C THR A 121 -12.63 9.83 19.04
N ASN A 122 -13.44 9.29 19.94
CA ASN A 122 -14.89 9.41 19.84
C ASN A 122 -15.36 10.70 20.51
N THR A 123 -15.84 11.63 19.71
CA THR A 123 -16.30 12.95 20.16
C THR A 123 -17.78 12.98 20.55
N SER A 124 -18.49 11.85 20.43
CA SER A 124 -19.90 11.73 20.78
C SER A 124 -20.12 11.19 22.19
N ASP A 125 -21.37 11.17 22.63
CA ASP A 125 -21.82 10.57 23.88
C ASP A 125 -22.25 9.09 23.72
N GLN A 126 -22.10 8.52 22.54
CA GLN A 126 -22.42 7.13 22.22
C GLN A 126 -21.18 6.34 21.86
N GLN A 127 -21.12 5.06 22.28
CA GLN A 127 -20.09 4.15 21.78
C GLN A 127 -20.21 4.00 20.26
N THR A 128 -19.09 3.94 19.55
CA THR A 128 -19.10 3.61 18.13
C THR A 128 -19.50 2.15 17.93
N GLY A 129 -20.13 1.86 16.80
CA GLY A 129 -20.25 0.49 16.31
C GLY A 129 -18.89 -0.09 15.93
N ASP A 130 -18.88 -1.32 15.44
CA ASP A 130 -17.68 -1.92 14.86
C ASP A 130 -17.28 -1.14 13.62
N THR A 131 -16.11 -0.53 13.67
CA THR A 131 -15.55 0.21 12.54
C THR A 131 -14.32 -0.53 12.06
N MET A 132 -14.32 -0.88 10.78
CA MET A 132 -13.17 -1.51 10.13
C MET A 132 -12.28 -0.44 9.53
N PHE A 133 -11.00 -0.48 9.90
CA PHE A 133 -9.97 0.39 9.32
C PHE A 133 -8.93 -0.47 8.64
N GLN A 134 -9.06 -0.62 7.34
CA GLN A 134 -8.03 -1.25 6.51
C GLN A 134 -7.14 -0.14 5.94
N CYS A 135 -6.05 0.13 6.64
CA CYS A 135 -5.09 1.10 6.21
C CYS A 135 -4.18 0.54 5.11
N GLY A 136 -3.76 1.39 4.21
CA GLY A 136 -2.84 1.04 3.15
C GLY A 136 -1.92 2.19 2.78
N LEU A 137 -0.94 1.90 1.94
CA LEU A 137 -0.04 2.90 1.39
C LEU A 137 -0.43 3.24 -0.04
N LEU A 138 -0.24 4.49 -0.39
CA LEU A 138 -0.24 4.99 -1.76
C LEU A 138 1.14 5.57 -2.07
N TRP A 139 1.66 5.25 -3.24
CA TRP A 139 2.86 5.89 -3.79
C TRP A 139 2.43 6.91 -4.84
N ALA A 140 2.71 8.17 -4.59
CA ALA A 140 2.38 9.25 -5.52
C ALA A 140 3.45 10.33 -5.52
N LYS A 141 3.52 11.06 -6.61
CA LYS A 141 4.36 12.25 -6.77
C LYS A 141 3.54 13.44 -7.20
N GLU A 142 4.00 14.63 -6.84
CA GLU A 142 3.47 15.87 -7.38
C GLU A 142 3.91 16.04 -8.83
N THR A 143 2.99 16.53 -9.65
CA THR A 143 3.24 16.95 -11.03
C THR A 143 2.96 18.44 -11.18
N GLY A 144 3.17 19.00 -12.37
CA GLY A 144 2.84 20.40 -12.61
C GLY A 144 1.37 20.74 -12.37
N ASP A 145 0.46 19.79 -12.62
CA ASP A 145 -0.99 19.99 -12.59
C ASP A 145 -1.72 19.25 -11.48
N GLY A 146 -1.01 18.40 -10.73
CA GLY A 146 -1.65 17.59 -9.70
C GLY A 146 -0.74 16.52 -9.11
N TYR A 147 -1.27 15.30 -9.01
CA TYR A 147 -0.59 14.13 -8.49
C TYR A 147 -0.74 12.96 -9.44
N GLU A 148 0.28 12.14 -9.48
CA GLU A 148 0.31 10.91 -10.26
C GLU A 148 0.82 9.78 -9.38
N THR A 149 0.18 8.61 -9.43
CA THR A 149 0.70 7.41 -8.75
C THR A 149 2.02 7.00 -9.38
N VAL A 150 2.91 6.44 -8.59
CA VAL A 150 4.26 6.07 -9.02
C VAL A 150 4.63 4.67 -8.54
N ASP A 151 5.33 3.93 -9.40
CA ASP A 151 6.08 2.74 -9.03
C ASP A 151 7.55 3.03 -9.30
N VAL A 152 8.34 3.20 -8.23
CA VAL A 152 9.75 3.62 -8.33
C VAL A 152 10.64 2.59 -9.02
N TYR A 153 10.16 1.35 -9.15
CA TYR A 153 10.91 0.26 -9.78
C TYR A 153 10.32 -0.17 -11.14
N ALA A 154 9.27 0.51 -11.59
CA ALA A 154 8.71 0.19 -12.91
C ALA A 154 9.71 0.51 -14.02
N LYS A 155 9.76 -0.37 -15.02
CA LYS A 155 10.39 -0.10 -16.32
C LYS A 155 9.32 0.40 -17.30
N ASP A 156 9.68 1.35 -18.14
CA ASP A 156 8.78 1.87 -19.18
C ASP A 156 8.52 0.85 -20.31
N ASP A 157 9.38 -0.15 -20.43
CA ASP A 157 9.26 -1.21 -21.40
C ASP A 157 8.23 -2.26 -20.97
N VAL A 158 7.25 -2.54 -21.83
CA VAL A 158 6.18 -3.52 -21.56
C VAL A 158 6.68 -4.97 -21.49
N ASP A 159 7.87 -5.26 -22.05
CA ASP A 159 8.48 -6.59 -22.01
C ASP A 159 9.16 -6.90 -20.69
N TYR A 160 9.15 -5.96 -19.72
CA TYR A 160 9.77 -6.14 -18.43
C TYR A 160 8.76 -6.09 -17.28
N ASP A 161 8.94 -7.00 -16.35
CA ASP A 161 8.33 -6.96 -15.02
C ASP A 161 9.39 -6.81 -13.94
N SER A 162 9.00 -6.29 -12.78
CA SER A 162 9.84 -6.21 -11.60
C SER A 162 9.18 -6.91 -10.42
N TYR A 163 9.97 -7.57 -9.59
CA TYR A 163 9.49 -8.23 -8.37
C TYR A 163 10.54 -8.25 -7.27
N TYR A 164 10.09 -8.46 -6.04
CA TYR A 164 10.96 -8.55 -4.87
C TYR A 164 11.41 -10.01 -4.67
N GLY A 165 12.73 -10.23 -4.61
CA GLY A 165 13.31 -11.56 -4.64
C GLY A 165 13.70 -12.17 -3.30
N GLN A 166 13.94 -11.40 -2.24
CA GLN A 166 14.49 -11.91 -0.99
C GLN A 166 13.57 -11.80 0.22
N ASN A 167 12.93 -10.68 0.41
CA ASN A 167 12.08 -10.44 1.54
C ASN A 167 10.62 -10.45 1.11
N TYR A 168 9.75 -11.00 1.98
CA TYR A 168 8.33 -10.96 1.69
C TYR A 168 7.83 -9.52 1.77
N ARG A 169 7.05 -9.11 0.75
CA ARG A 169 6.48 -7.78 0.71
C ARG A 169 5.05 -7.81 0.23
N ILE A 170 4.18 -7.24 1.03
CA ILE A 170 2.84 -6.86 0.62
C ILE A 170 2.86 -5.35 0.35
N SER A 171 2.59 -4.95 -0.89
CA SER A 171 2.85 -3.60 -1.39
C SER A 171 2.22 -2.48 -0.57
N ASN A 172 0.96 -2.64 -0.16
CA ASN A 172 0.20 -1.57 0.48
C ASN A 172 -0.48 -1.98 1.78
N VAL A 173 -0.26 -3.21 2.24
CA VAL A 173 -0.92 -3.77 3.44
C VAL A 173 0.06 -3.75 4.61
N PRO A 174 -0.37 -3.46 5.84
CA PRO A 174 0.50 -3.54 7.01
C PRO A 174 1.01 -4.97 7.23
N LEU A 175 2.30 -5.11 7.54
CA LEU A 175 2.87 -6.36 8.04
C LEU A 175 2.63 -6.55 9.55
N TYR A 176 2.25 -5.49 10.24
CA TYR A 176 1.95 -5.45 11.64
C TYR A 176 0.72 -4.58 11.90
N TYR A 177 -0.17 -5.07 12.74
CA TYR A 177 -1.37 -4.33 13.13
C TYR A 177 -1.72 -4.62 14.59
N TYR A 178 -1.88 -3.57 15.38
CA TYR A 178 -2.34 -3.66 16.75
C TYR A 178 -3.43 -2.62 17.00
N ASN A 179 -4.61 -3.06 17.42
CA ASN A 179 -5.79 -2.21 17.63
C ASN A 179 -6.10 -1.93 19.10
N GLY A 180 -5.17 -2.23 20.01
CA GLY A 180 -5.35 -2.08 21.45
C GLY A 180 -6.06 -3.25 22.12
N LYS A 181 -6.26 -4.38 21.40
CA LYS A 181 -6.84 -5.62 21.92
C LYS A 181 -5.80 -6.73 22.01
N SER A 182 -6.20 -7.92 22.45
CA SER A 182 -5.32 -9.07 22.53
C SER A 182 -4.90 -9.60 21.15
N ALA A 183 -3.81 -10.37 21.13
CA ALA A 183 -3.30 -10.98 19.90
C ALA A 183 -4.29 -11.94 19.22
N GLU A 184 -5.25 -12.48 19.98
CA GLU A 184 -6.30 -13.36 19.45
C GLU A 184 -7.35 -12.59 18.63
N GLU A 185 -7.43 -11.28 18.84
CA GLU A 185 -8.35 -10.39 18.13
C GLU A 185 -7.65 -9.61 17.02
N LYS A 186 -6.83 -10.27 16.23
CA LYS A 186 -6.11 -9.68 15.08
C LYS A 186 -7.08 -9.30 13.96
N ASN A 187 -7.79 -8.21 14.14
CA ASN A 187 -8.69 -7.69 13.13
C ASN A 187 -8.59 -6.16 13.05
N HIS A 188 -9.08 -5.61 11.96
CA HIS A 188 -9.09 -4.17 11.72
C HIS A 188 -10.32 -3.48 12.32
N LEU A 189 -10.99 -4.11 13.27
CA LEU A 189 -12.17 -3.56 13.93
C LEU A 189 -11.80 -2.85 15.22
N ILE A 190 -12.33 -1.65 15.41
CA ILE A 190 -12.26 -0.94 16.68
C ILE A 190 -13.66 -0.49 17.12
N ARG A 191 -13.85 -0.44 18.44
CA ARG A 191 -14.96 0.24 19.11
C ARG A 191 -14.37 1.26 20.04
N VAL A 192 -14.88 2.47 19.98
CA VAL A 192 -14.36 3.57 20.78
C VAL A 192 -15.49 4.08 21.68
N GLN A 193 -15.24 4.07 22.99
CA GLN A 193 -16.21 4.56 23.99
C GLN A 193 -16.35 6.09 23.89
N PRO A 194 -17.45 6.68 24.40
CA PRO A 194 -17.61 8.13 24.45
C PRO A 194 -16.41 8.82 25.11
N GLY A 195 -15.81 9.79 24.41
CA GLY A 195 -14.67 10.55 24.91
C GLY A 195 -13.33 9.78 24.95
N GLU A 196 -13.33 8.49 24.59
CA GLU A 196 -12.11 7.68 24.55
C GLU A 196 -11.27 7.99 23.32
N THR A 197 -9.97 7.89 23.48
CA THR A 197 -9.00 7.83 22.38
C THR A 197 -8.38 6.44 22.35
N ARG A 198 -8.45 5.78 21.19
CA ARG A 198 -7.75 4.52 20.93
C ARG A 198 -6.66 4.71 19.90
N THR A 199 -5.48 4.20 20.22
CA THR A 199 -4.35 4.23 19.33
C THR A 199 -4.21 2.89 18.62
N VAL A 200 -4.18 2.94 17.30
CA VAL A 200 -3.88 1.82 16.42
C VAL A 200 -2.45 1.95 15.97
N THR A 201 -1.71 0.86 16.01
CA THR A 201 -0.32 0.81 15.56
C THR A 201 -0.23 -0.01 14.28
N LEU A 202 0.44 0.53 13.29
CA LEU A 202 0.66 -0.06 11.97
C LEU A 202 2.15 -0.10 11.66
N ALA A 203 2.58 -1.11 10.92
CA ALA A 203 3.91 -1.09 10.33
C ALA A 203 3.88 -1.64 8.91
N PHE A 204 4.65 -1.02 8.03
CA PHE A 204 4.81 -1.41 6.64
C PHE A 204 6.27 -1.66 6.34
N LEU A 205 6.54 -2.64 5.49
CA LEU A 205 7.86 -2.83 4.93
C LEU A 205 7.96 -2.00 3.64
N VAL A 206 8.89 -1.06 3.62
CA VAL A 206 9.11 -0.15 2.50
C VAL A 206 10.59 -0.11 2.14
N THR A 207 10.91 0.33 0.93
CA THR A 207 12.30 0.61 0.55
C THR A 207 12.63 2.08 0.73
N GLU A 208 13.92 2.39 0.90
CA GLU A 208 14.36 3.78 1.02
C GLU A 208 13.95 4.61 -0.20
N ASP A 209 13.98 4.03 -1.40
CA ASP A 209 13.62 4.70 -2.65
C ASP A 209 12.14 5.13 -2.69
N GLU A 210 11.28 4.47 -1.91
CA GLU A 210 9.84 4.77 -1.87
C GLU A 210 9.47 5.88 -0.88
N LEU A 211 10.33 6.17 0.09
CA LEU A 211 10.03 7.10 1.17
C LEU A 211 9.55 8.50 0.72
N PRO A 212 10.07 9.08 -0.37
CA PRO A 212 9.62 10.40 -0.83
C PRO A 212 8.22 10.42 -1.44
N TYR A 213 7.57 9.27 -1.61
CA TYR A 213 6.31 9.13 -2.35
C TYR A 213 5.15 8.57 -1.53
N LEU A 214 5.31 8.43 -0.20
CA LEU A 214 4.37 7.71 0.66
C LEU A 214 3.22 8.59 1.15
N TYR A 215 2.02 8.09 0.96
CA TYR A 215 0.80 8.60 1.58
C TYR A 215 0.08 7.45 2.28
N LEU A 216 -0.50 7.73 3.44
CA LEU A 216 -1.30 6.77 4.18
C LEU A 216 -2.77 6.96 3.83
N ASP A 217 -3.39 5.87 3.37
CA ASP A 217 -4.83 5.73 3.22
C ASP A 217 -5.37 4.99 4.44
N LEU A 218 -6.14 5.68 5.29
CA LEU A 218 -6.70 5.10 6.50
C LEU A 218 -7.91 4.19 6.23
N PHE A 219 -8.41 4.17 5.00
CA PHE A 219 -9.66 3.51 4.64
C PHE A 219 -9.53 2.72 3.33
N SER A 220 -8.34 2.24 3.02
CA SER A 220 -8.02 1.69 1.70
C SER A 220 -8.84 0.45 1.31
N GLY A 221 -9.35 -0.28 2.27
CA GLY A 221 -9.99 -1.55 1.94
C GLY A 221 -9.00 -2.52 1.27
N ASN A 222 -9.27 -2.86 0.03
CA ASN A 222 -8.40 -3.68 -0.82
C ASN A 222 -7.96 -2.93 -2.08
N ASP A 223 -7.87 -1.60 -1.99
CA ASP A 223 -7.52 -0.78 -3.14
C ASP A 223 -6.08 -1.04 -3.62
N ASP A 224 -5.91 -0.93 -4.92
CA ASP A 224 -4.59 -1.02 -5.55
C ASP A 224 -3.76 0.22 -5.18
N TYR A 225 -2.55 0.00 -4.66
CA TYR A 225 -1.61 1.06 -4.28
C TYR A 225 -1.12 1.90 -5.48
N THR A 226 -1.37 1.45 -6.70
CA THR A 226 -1.04 2.17 -7.94
C THR A 226 -2.18 3.06 -8.42
N GLN A 227 -3.29 3.13 -7.67
CA GLN A 227 -4.47 3.90 -8.06
C GLN A 227 -4.96 4.75 -6.89
N PHE A 228 -5.45 5.95 -7.21
CA PHE A 228 -6.20 6.76 -6.26
C PHE A 228 -7.56 6.11 -6.02
N SER A 229 -7.83 5.76 -4.76
CA SER A 229 -9.12 5.18 -4.42
C SER A 229 -10.21 6.24 -4.31
N GLN A 230 -11.43 5.88 -4.68
CA GLN A 230 -12.60 6.76 -4.51
C GLN A 230 -12.89 7.00 -3.02
N SER A 231 -12.71 5.98 -2.19
CA SER A 231 -12.87 6.10 -0.74
C SER A 231 -11.84 7.03 -0.14
N ALA A 232 -10.57 6.89 -0.50
CA ALA A 232 -9.50 7.72 0.01
C ALA A 232 -9.63 9.19 -0.47
N LEU A 233 -10.08 9.42 -1.69
CA LEU A 233 -10.38 10.78 -2.16
C LEU A 233 -11.55 11.43 -1.39
N LEU A 234 -12.46 10.63 -0.83
CA LEU A 234 -13.53 11.10 0.04
C LEU A 234 -13.05 11.34 1.48
N TYR A 235 -12.28 10.41 2.05
CA TYR A 235 -11.78 10.45 3.44
C TYR A 235 -10.43 11.15 3.58
N GLY A 236 -9.68 11.23 2.50
CA GLY A 236 -8.38 11.88 2.41
C GLY A 236 -7.20 10.94 2.64
N TYR A 237 -6.04 11.48 2.28
CA TYR A 237 -4.75 10.86 2.51
C TYR A 237 -3.98 11.62 3.58
N VAL A 238 -3.14 10.93 4.32
CA VAL A 238 -2.17 11.55 5.23
C VAL A 238 -0.80 11.54 4.56
N ASP A 239 -0.20 12.71 4.43
CA ASP A 239 1.16 12.86 3.91
C ASP A 239 2.17 12.34 4.94
N ILE A 240 2.80 11.22 4.62
CA ILE A 240 3.82 10.57 5.46
C ILE A 240 5.16 10.44 4.74
N ARG A 241 5.39 11.24 3.70
CA ARG A 241 6.66 11.28 2.97
C ARG A 241 7.84 11.58 3.90
N GLN A 242 8.95 10.89 3.66
CA GLN A 242 10.19 11.03 4.41
C GLN A 242 11.34 11.53 3.54
#